data_5a1031e4350646f45531649358e6d910
#
_entry.id   5a1031e4350646f45531649358e6d910
#
_cell.length_a   1.000
_cell.length_b   1.000
_cell.length_c   1.000
_cell.angle_alpha   90.00
_cell.angle_beta   90.00
_cell.angle_gamma   90.00
#
_symmetry.space_group_name_H-M   'P 1'
#
loop_
_entity.id
_entity.type
_entity.pdbx_description
1 polymer ?
#
loop_
_entity_poly.entity_id
_entity_poly.type
_entity_poly.pdbx_seq_one_letter_code
_entity_poly.pdbx_strand_id
1 'polypeptide(L)'
;MYTLAKKADTDFLYIRVLFFICGKSKNNFLINVTLNMTKNIIHVFLYFVTLRVKIKKVMGNTTLKKIGVLTSGGDAPGMNAAIRAVVRTAHFHKIECVGIRGGYTGLIEGNVTKMGPRSVSNIINLGGTILRSARSAEFRTPEGRKKAYEQCVAHGIDALVCIGGDGTFTGALKFSEEFGIKVIGVPGTIDNDIYGTDFTIGYDTALNTAIDAIDKIRDTATSHSRVFFVEV
;
A
#
# COMPACT_ATOMS: atom_id res chain seq x y z
N MET A 1 -6.99 23.66 -13.09
CA MET A 1 -6.71 23.89 -14.53
C MET A 1 -6.34 22.53 -15.09
N TYR A 2 -7.32 21.82 -15.65
CA TYR A 2 -7.13 20.48 -16.21
C TYR A 2 -6.64 20.62 -17.65
N THR A 3 -5.47 20.08 -17.94
CA THR A 3 -4.99 19.95 -19.32
C THR A 3 -5.11 18.49 -19.71
N LEU A 4 -6.12 18.17 -20.53
CA LEU A 4 -6.27 16.89 -21.20
C LEU A 4 -5.11 16.71 -22.19
N ALA A 5 -4.24 15.75 -21.94
CA ALA A 5 -3.26 15.32 -22.91
C ALA A 5 -3.87 14.27 -23.83
N LYS A 6 -3.80 14.53 -25.12
CA LYS A 6 -4.30 13.76 -26.25
C LYS A 6 -3.73 12.33 -26.26
N LYS A 7 -4.60 11.39 -26.57
CA LYS A 7 -4.36 10.02 -27.00
C LYS A 7 -3.40 10.01 -28.20
N ALA A 8 -2.27 9.37 -28.07
CA ALA A 8 -1.42 8.95 -29.17
C ALA A 8 -0.97 7.52 -28.97
N ASP A 9 -1.08 6.77 -30.04
CA ASP A 9 -0.95 5.34 -30.27
C ASP A 9 0.14 4.56 -29.52
N THR A 10 -0.28 3.33 -29.16
CA THR A 10 0.49 2.07 -29.09
C THR A 10 1.66 1.95 -28.10
N ASP A 11 1.48 1.00 -27.16
CA ASP A 11 2.51 0.22 -26.45
C ASP A 11 3.27 0.89 -25.28
N PHE A 12 2.65 1.74 -24.48
CA PHE A 12 3.27 2.24 -23.25
C PHE A 12 2.41 1.95 -22.02
N LEU A 13 2.88 1.05 -21.18
CA LEU A 13 2.36 0.86 -19.82
C LEU A 13 3.16 1.77 -18.87
N TYR A 14 2.53 2.83 -18.37
CA TYR A 14 3.11 3.67 -17.33
C TYR A 14 2.67 3.17 -15.96
N ILE A 15 3.61 2.69 -15.16
CA ILE A 15 3.37 2.38 -13.75
C ILE A 15 4.04 3.48 -12.92
N ARG A 16 3.24 4.35 -12.32
CA ARG A 16 3.70 5.35 -11.36
C ARG A 16 3.47 4.83 -9.96
N VAL A 17 4.53 4.46 -9.25
CA VAL A 17 4.46 4.06 -7.83
C VAL A 17 5.05 5.17 -6.99
N LEU A 18 4.24 5.76 -6.13
CA LEU A 18 4.66 6.81 -5.21
C LEU A 18 5.10 6.17 -3.90
N PHE A 19 6.34 6.41 -3.51
CA PHE A 19 6.83 6.06 -2.19
C PHE A 19 6.95 7.32 -1.34
N PHE A 20 6.21 7.39 -0.24
CA PHE A 20 6.41 8.42 0.78
C PHE A 20 7.47 7.94 1.77
N ILE A 21 8.60 8.62 1.81
CA ILE A 21 9.64 8.38 2.83
C ILE A 21 9.65 9.58 3.75
N CYS A 22 9.17 9.43 4.97
CA CYS A 22 9.23 10.45 6.01
C CYS A 22 10.48 10.22 6.87
N GLY A 23 11.37 11.22 6.91
CA GLY A 23 12.54 11.26 7.78
C GLY A 23 12.58 12.55 8.58
N LYS A 24 13.32 12.61 9.67
CA LYS A 24 13.49 13.77 10.59
C LYS A 24 14.00 15.09 9.95
N SER A 25 14.17 15.14 8.64
CA SER A 25 14.58 16.36 7.92
C SER A 25 13.35 17.07 7.36
N LYS A 26 13.31 18.40 7.46
CA LYS A 26 12.22 19.29 7.01
C LYS A 26 11.89 19.24 5.51
N ASN A 27 12.44 18.29 4.76
CA ASN A 27 12.17 18.09 3.34
C ASN A 27 11.50 16.75 3.15
N ASN A 28 10.19 16.76 2.98
CA ASN A 28 9.41 15.63 2.49
C ASN A 28 9.83 15.39 1.03
N PHE A 29 10.60 14.32 0.76
CA PHE A 29 10.97 13.95 -0.59
C PHE A 29 9.90 13.03 -1.18
N LEU A 30 9.19 13.55 -2.16
CA LEU A 30 8.34 12.77 -3.06
C LEU A 30 9.23 12.14 -4.13
N ILE A 31 9.39 10.83 -4.12
CA ILE A 31 10.09 10.12 -5.20
C ILE A 31 9.04 9.66 -6.20
N ASN A 32 8.92 10.41 -7.29
CA ASN A 32 8.13 10.04 -8.45
C ASN A 32 8.93 9.05 -9.32
N VAL A 33 8.51 7.81 -9.38
CA VAL A 33 9.10 6.79 -10.23
C VAL A 33 8.18 6.60 -11.44
N THR A 34 8.51 7.25 -12.55
CA THR A 34 7.86 7.00 -13.84
C THR A 34 8.69 5.95 -14.57
N LEU A 35 8.17 4.74 -14.72
CA LEU A 35 8.80 3.68 -15.51
C LEU A 35 8.33 3.81 -16.96
N ASN A 36 9.20 4.28 -17.83
CA ASN A 36 8.97 4.28 -19.27
C ASN A 36 9.50 2.96 -19.83
N MET A 37 8.60 2.04 -20.16
CA MET A 37 8.93 0.72 -20.68
C MET A 37 9.20 0.78 -22.19
N THR A 38 10.25 1.48 -22.59
CA THR A 38 10.81 1.33 -23.95
C THR A 38 12.01 0.39 -23.90
N LYS A 39 11.98 -0.60 -24.73
CA LYS A 39 12.93 -1.64 -25.24
C LYS A 39 14.39 -1.72 -24.76
N ASN A 40 14.82 -1.03 -23.67
CA ASN A 40 16.21 -1.07 -23.22
C ASN A 40 16.31 -1.52 -21.75
N ILE A 41 16.45 -2.82 -21.55
CA ILE A 41 16.74 -3.47 -20.26
C ILE A 41 17.91 -2.80 -19.51
N ILE A 42 18.89 -2.26 -20.23
CA ILE A 42 20.06 -1.55 -19.68
C ILE A 42 19.66 -0.24 -18.97
N HIS A 43 18.72 0.52 -19.52
CA HIS A 43 18.25 1.75 -18.89
C HIS A 43 17.43 1.48 -17.61
N VAL A 44 16.65 0.43 -17.60
CA VAL A 44 15.91 -0.02 -16.40
C VAL A 44 16.89 -0.46 -15.31
N PHE A 45 17.94 -1.20 -15.68
CA PHE A 45 18.97 -1.64 -14.73
C PHE A 45 19.77 -0.46 -14.15
N LEU A 46 20.21 0.49 -14.96
CA LEU A 46 20.89 1.71 -14.53
C LEU A 46 19.99 2.58 -13.64
N TYR A 47 18.69 2.67 -13.93
CA TYR A 47 17.72 3.38 -13.11
C TYR A 47 17.58 2.74 -11.74
N PHE A 48 17.46 1.41 -11.66
CA PHE A 48 17.40 0.68 -10.37
C PHE A 48 18.71 0.85 -9.56
N VAL A 49 19.85 0.85 -10.20
CA VAL A 49 21.15 1.09 -9.54
C VAL A 49 21.21 2.52 -9.00
N THR A 50 20.81 3.51 -9.78
CA THR A 50 20.79 4.94 -9.37
C THR A 50 19.78 5.19 -8.26
N LEU A 51 18.61 4.57 -8.33
CA LEU A 51 17.59 4.61 -7.28
C LEU A 51 18.11 3.97 -5.98
N ARG A 52 18.78 2.83 -6.08
CA ARG A 52 19.42 2.14 -4.94
C ARG A 52 20.46 3.02 -4.25
N VAL A 53 21.27 3.76 -5.01
CA VAL A 53 22.27 4.69 -4.48
C VAL A 53 21.61 5.91 -3.82
N LYS A 54 20.57 6.50 -4.45
CA LYS A 54 19.80 7.61 -3.86
C LYS A 54 19.09 7.20 -2.57
N ILE A 55 18.44 6.04 -2.56
CA ILE A 55 17.78 5.49 -1.35
C ILE A 55 18.81 5.26 -0.25
N LYS A 56 19.97 4.68 -0.56
CA LYS A 56 21.05 4.45 0.41
C LYS A 56 21.59 5.76 1.00
N LYS A 57 21.65 6.83 0.20
CA LYS A 57 22.10 8.16 0.64
C LYS A 57 21.07 8.88 1.54
N VAL A 58 19.78 8.66 1.31
CA VAL A 58 18.68 9.27 2.10
C VAL A 58 18.41 8.48 3.39
N MET A 59 18.56 7.15 3.37
CA MET A 59 18.26 6.30 4.54
C MET A 59 19.41 6.22 5.57
N GLY A 60 20.58 6.77 5.28
CA GLY A 60 21.74 6.63 6.16
C GLY A 60 22.17 5.17 6.37
N ASN A 61 23.17 4.94 7.19
CA ASN A 61 23.71 3.58 7.50
C ASN A 61 22.85 2.80 8.53
N THR A 62 21.57 3.12 8.71
CA THR A 62 20.69 2.35 9.62
C THR A 62 20.29 1.05 8.94
N THR A 63 20.85 -0.05 9.39
CA THR A 63 20.44 -1.40 8.98
C THR A 63 19.05 -1.69 9.55
N LEU A 64 18.04 -1.76 8.68
CA LEU A 64 16.71 -2.25 9.06
C LEU A 64 16.83 -3.74 9.39
N LYS A 65 16.39 -4.14 10.57
CA LYS A 65 16.40 -5.55 11.02
C LYS A 65 15.02 -6.17 10.92
N LYS A 66 13.99 -5.40 11.26
CA LYS A 66 12.60 -5.88 11.29
C LYS A 66 11.63 -4.85 10.76
N ILE A 67 10.71 -5.27 9.89
CA ILE A 67 9.63 -4.43 9.37
C ILE A 67 8.27 -5.02 9.73
N GLY A 68 7.33 -4.13 10.04
CA GLY A 68 5.91 -4.47 10.17
C GLY A 68 5.14 -4.16 8.90
N VAL A 69 4.21 -5.03 8.50
CA VAL A 69 3.27 -4.76 7.42
C VAL A 69 1.85 -4.80 7.96
N LEU A 70 1.05 -3.82 7.62
CA LEU A 70 -0.36 -3.74 7.98
C LEU A 70 -1.22 -3.29 6.79
N THR A 71 -2.49 -3.66 6.86
CA THR A 71 -3.56 -3.14 6.00
C THR A 71 -4.54 -2.37 6.88
N SER A 72 -4.96 -1.17 6.48
CA SER A 72 -5.84 -0.31 7.26
C SER A 72 -6.85 0.42 6.38
N GLY A 73 -8.00 0.74 6.94
CA GLY A 73 -9.12 1.30 6.19
C GLY A 73 -10.06 0.21 5.63
N GLY A 74 -10.67 0.47 4.46
CA GLY A 74 -11.38 -0.54 3.68
C GLY A 74 -10.40 -1.52 3.04
N ASP A 75 -10.84 -2.72 2.75
CA ASP A 75 -10.06 -3.65 1.94
C ASP A 75 -10.20 -3.33 0.44
N ALA A 76 -9.20 -3.74 -0.31
CA ALA A 76 -9.20 -3.58 -1.76
C ALA A 76 -8.62 -4.85 -2.43
N PRO A 77 -9.11 -5.20 -3.62
CA PRO A 77 -8.50 -6.27 -4.40
C PRO A 77 -7.00 -6.02 -4.60
N GLY A 78 -6.16 -7.05 -4.43
CA GLY A 78 -4.70 -6.92 -4.57
C GLY A 78 -3.94 -6.58 -3.29
N MET A 79 -4.58 -6.30 -2.16
CA MET A 79 -3.89 -6.11 -0.88
C MET A 79 -3.07 -7.33 -0.49
N ASN A 80 -3.56 -8.54 -0.71
CA ASN A 80 -2.81 -9.77 -0.46
C ASN A 80 -1.57 -9.90 -1.36
N ALA A 81 -1.65 -9.48 -2.61
CA ALA A 81 -0.51 -9.43 -3.51
C ALA A 81 0.56 -8.45 -3.01
N ALA A 82 0.16 -7.28 -2.51
CA ALA A 82 1.05 -6.30 -1.90
C ALA A 82 1.72 -6.84 -0.63
N ILE A 83 0.95 -7.46 0.29
CA ILE A 83 1.49 -8.13 1.49
C ILE A 83 2.53 -9.18 1.08
N ARG A 84 2.20 -10.03 0.11
CA ARG A 84 3.12 -11.05 -0.40
C ARG A 84 4.40 -10.44 -0.95
N ALA A 85 4.30 -9.37 -1.73
CA ALA A 85 5.47 -8.68 -2.27
C ALA A 85 6.38 -8.15 -1.16
N VAL A 86 5.81 -7.48 -0.14
CA VAL A 86 6.56 -6.97 1.02
C VAL A 86 7.27 -8.09 1.76
N VAL A 87 6.57 -9.16 2.13
CA VAL A 87 7.13 -10.28 2.91
C VAL A 87 8.24 -11.00 2.15
N ARG A 88 8.04 -11.27 0.85
CA ARG A 88 9.05 -11.95 0.04
C ARG A 88 10.28 -11.09 -0.21
N THR A 89 10.10 -9.79 -0.44
CA THR A 89 11.20 -8.84 -0.61
C THR A 89 11.99 -8.68 0.68
N ALA A 90 11.32 -8.55 1.83
CA ALA A 90 11.99 -8.52 3.12
C ALA A 90 12.84 -9.78 3.36
N HIS A 91 12.27 -10.95 3.10
CA HIS A 91 12.99 -12.23 3.21
C HIS A 91 14.22 -12.29 2.29
N PHE A 92 14.07 -11.85 1.03
CA PHE A 92 15.20 -11.79 0.08
C PHE A 92 16.34 -10.93 0.59
N HIS A 93 16.03 -9.80 1.24
CA HIS A 93 17.01 -8.90 1.85
C HIS A 93 17.42 -9.30 3.26
N LYS A 94 17.03 -10.47 3.77
CA LYS A 94 17.31 -10.98 5.12
C LYS A 94 16.79 -10.03 6.21
N ILE A 95 15.70 -9.32 5.95
CA ILE A 95 14.99 -8.48 6.91
C ILE A 95 13.84 -9.31 7.49
N GLU A 96 13.71 -9.32 8.81
CA GLU A 96 12.58 -9.96 9.47
C GLU A 96 11.29 -9.21 9.16
N CYS A 97 10.21 -9.94 8.85
CA CYS A 97 8.91 -9.34 8.57
C CYS A 97 7.85 -9.86 9.53
N VAL A 98 7.05 -8.95 10.05
CA VAL A 98 5.88 -9.26 10.89
C VAL A 98 4.63 -8.65 10.29
N GLY A 99 3.53 -9.39 10.34
CA GLY A 99 2.20 -8.91 9.95
C GLY A 99 1.44 -8.42 11.16
N ILE A 100 0.81 -7.26 11.05
CA ILE A 100 -0.02 -6.67 12.09
C ILE A 100 -1.47 -6.87 11.66
N ARG A 101 -2.23 -7.67 12.42
CA ARG A 101 -3.62 -8.02 12.09
C ARG A 101 -4.58 -6.99 12.66
N GLY A 102 -5.50 -6.48 11.82
CA GLY A 102 -6.50 -5.50 12.22
C GLY A 102 -6.00 -4.04 12.12
N GLY A 103 -4.99 -3.80 11.28
CA GLY A 103 -4.50 -2.45 11.01
C GLY A 103 -3.93 -1.76 12.24
N TYR A 104 -4.24 -0.48 12.39
CA TYR A 104 -3.77 0.32 13.52
C TYR A 104 -4.37 -0.13 14.87
N THR A 105 -5.59 -0.65 14.88
CA THR A 105 -6.16 -1.23 16.10
C THR A 105 -5.33 -2.41 16.58
N GLY A 106 -5.01 -3.32 15.66
CA GLY A 106 -4.16 -4.46 15.99
C GLY A 106 -2.73 -4.06 16.37
N LEU A 107 -2.22 -2.95 15.85
CA LEU A 107 -0.92 -2.43 16.30
C LEU A 107 -0.99 -1.94 17.75
N ILE A 108 -2.05 -1.24 18.14
CA ILE A 108 -2.28 -0.81 19.53
C ILE A 108 -2.40 -2.00 20.48
N GLU A 109 -3.09 -3.05 20.04
CA GLU A 109 -3.30 -4.29 20.81
C GLU A 109 -2.08 -5.21 20.83
N GLY A 110 -1.04 -4.94 20.02
CA GLY A 110 0.12 -5.82 19.90
C GLY A 110 -0.17 -7.11 19.13
N ASN A 111 -1.19 -7.11 18.25
CA ASN A 111 -1.57 -8.28 17.45
C ASN A 111 -0.60 -8.50 16.28
N VAL A 112 0.61 -8.92 16.63
CA VAL A 112 1.75 -9.05 15.72
C VAL A 112 2.09 -10.52 15.50
N THR A 113 2.23 -10.92 14.25
CA THR A 113 2.54 -12.31 13.86
C THR A 113 3.76 -12.33 12.95
N LYS A 114 4.71 -13.22 13.21
CA LYS A 114 5.88 -13.42 12.34
C LYS A 114 5.44 -13.94 10.96
N MET A 115 5.97 -13.34 9.91
CA MET A 115 5.66 -13.69 8.53
C MET A 115 6.90 -14.11 7.76
N GLY A 116 6.74 -15.19 7.00
CA GLY A 116 7.76 -15.68 6.09
C GLY A 116 7.17 -16.06 4.74
N PRO A 117 7.99 -16.55 3.78
CA PRO A 117 7.51 -16.88 2.44
C PRO A 117 6.34 -17.88 2.41
N ARG A 118 6.28 -18.80 3.40
CA ARG A 118 5.17 -19.78 3.51
C ARG A 118 3.88 -19.12 3.98
N SER A 119 3.95 -18.12 4.86
CA SER A 119 2.76 -17.40 5.38
C SER A 119 1.99 -16.66 4.28
N VAL A 120 2.64 -16.38 3.15
CA VAL A 120 2.07 -15.67 2.01
C VAL A 120 1.98 -16.55 0.76
N SER A 121 1.97 -17.88 0.95
CA SER A 121 1.75 -18.81 -0.15
C SER A 121 0.29 -18.80 -0.58
N ASN A 122 0.05 -18.86 -1.90
CA ASN A 122 -1.29 -19.01 -2.49
C ASN A 122 -2.31 -17.92 -2.10
N ILE A 123 -1.85 -16.71 -1.70
CA ILE A 123 -2.74 -15.62 -1.32
C ILE A 123 -2.93 -14.57 -2.43
N ILE A 124 -2.16 -14.64 -3.51
CA ILE A 124 -2.13 -13.60 -4.55
C ILE A 124 -3.48 -13.42 -5.24
N ASN A 125 -4.23 -14.52 -5.38
CA ASN A 125 -5.55 -14.53 -6.04
C ASN A 125 -6.71 -14.40 -5.04
N LEU A 126 -6.44 -14.26 -3.75
CA LEU A 126 -7.48 -14.09 -2.74
C LEU A 126 -7.89 -12.63 -2.63
N GLY A 127 -9.20 -12.37 -2.64
CA GLY A 127 -9.75 -11.06 -2.30
C GLY A 127 -9.56 -10.69 -0.83
N GLY A 128 -9.92 -9.46 -0.49
CA GLY A 128 -9.75 -8.94 0.85
C GLY A 128 -8.28 -8.87 1.29
N THR A 129 -8.05 -9.05 2.59
CA THR A 129 -6.70 -9.03 3.17
C THR A 129 -6.55 -10.08 4.27
N ILE A 130 -5.49 -10.88 4.20
CA ILE A 130 -5.18 -11.91 5.24
C ILE A 130 -4.82 -11.27 6.60
N LEU A 131 -4.35 -10.04 6.59
CA LEU A 131 -4.03 -9.30 7.81
C LEU A 131 -5.26 -8.65 8.45
N ARG A 132 -6.41 -8.74 7.79
CA ARG A 132 -7.63 -8.00 8.16
C ARG A 132 -7.38 -6.49 8.20
N SER A 133 -8.40 -5.71 8.01
CA SER A 133 -8.33 -4.26 8.13
C SER A 133 -9.42 -3.77 9.08
N ALA A 134 -9.14 -2.65 9.75
CA ALA A 134 -10.11 -1.96 10.58
C ALA A 134 -9.85 -0.46 10.55
N ARG A 135 -10.92 0.32 10.72
CA ARG A 135 -10.79 1.75 11.04
C ARG A 135 -10.51 1.87 12.53
N SER A 136 -9.51 2.64 12.93
CA SER A 136 -9.13 2.85 14.32
C SER A 136 -9.41 4.29 14.75
N ALA A 137 -10.43 4.47 15.59
CA ALA A 137 -10.68 5.77 16.21
C ALA A 137 -9.59 6.10 17.25
N GLU A 138 -9.13 5.12 18.00
CA GLU A 138 -8.11 5.29 19.03
C GLU A 138 -6.77 5.75 18.45
N PHE A 139 -6.36 5.27 17.29
CA PHE A 139 -5.12 5.69 16.64
C PHE A 139 -5.13 7.17 16.21
N ARG A 140 -6.30 7.80 16.10
CA ARG A 140 -6.41 9.24 15.84
C ARG A 140 -5.99 10.08 17.03
N THR A 141 -5.99 9.51 18.24
CA THR A 141 -5.56 10.19 19.47
C THR A 141 -4.05 10.06 19.68
N PRO A 142 -3.39 11.05 20.32
CA PRO A 142 -1.96 10.92 20.68
C PRO A 142 -1.68 9.73 21.59
N GLU A 143 -2.59 9.44 22.52
CA GLU A 143 -2.49 8.32 23.46
C GLU A 143 -2.50 6.96 22.73
N GLY A 144 -3.40 6.80 21.76
CA GLY A 144 -3.47 5.58 20.94
C GLY A 144 -2.21 5.39 20.11
N ARG A 145 -1.69 6.45 19.52
CA ARG A 145 -0.43 6.39 18.77
C ARG A 145 0.77 6.09 19.68
N LYS A 146 0.78 6.62 20.90
CA LYS A 146 1.81 6.28 21.90
C LYS A 146 1.80 4.79 22.24
N LYS A 147 0.63 4.21 22.50
CA LYS A 147 0.47 2.76 22.74
C LYS A 147 0.98 1.95 21.52
N ALA A 148 0.60 2.37 20.31
CA ALA A 148 1.09 1.73 19.09
C ALA A 148 2.62 1.77 18.97
N TYR A 149 3.24 2.88 19.34
CA TYR A 149 4.69 3.01 19.34
C TYR A 149 5.35 2.10 20.39
N GLU A 150 4.79 2.01 21.58
CA GLU A 150 5.25 1.11 22.63
C GLU A 150 5.23 -0.35 22.13
N GLN A 151 4.21 -0.75 21.35
CA GLN A 151 4.17 -2.06 20.72
C GLN A 151 5.24 -2.22 19.62
N CYS A 152 5.50 -1.19 18.82
CA CYS A 152 6.61 -1.24 17.86
C CYS A 152 7.95 -1.48 18.56
N VAL A 153 8.19 -0.80 19.68
CA VAL A 153 9.41 -0.99 20.48
C VAL A 153 9.46 -2.39 21.09
N ALA A 154 8.37 -2.84 21.71
CA ALA A 154 8.28 -4.17 22.34
C ALA A 154 8.55 -5.31 21.35
N HIS A 155 8.07 -5.17 20.11
CA HIS A 155 8.27 -6.15 19.05
C HIS A 155 9.54 -5.92 18.21
N GLY A 156 10.29 -4.84 18.48
CA GLY A 156 11.52 -4.50 17.76
C GLY A 156 11.28 -4.13 16.29
N ILE A 157 10.18 -3.45 15.99
CA ILE A 157 9.82 -3.03 14.62
C ILE A 157 10.53 -1.71 14.30
N ASP A 158 11.43 -1.71 13.31
CA ASP A 158 12.20 -0.54 12.89
C ASP A 158 11.46 0.35 11.89
N ALA A 159 10.55 -0.25 11.11
CA ALA A 159 9.79 0.46 10.08
C ALA A 159 8.44 -0.23 9.82
N LEU A 160 7.49 0.54 9.29
CA LEU A 160 6.16 0.04 8.91
C LEU A 160 5.92 0.21 7.41
N VAL A 161 5.29 -0.80 6.81
CA VAL A 161 4.67 -0.72 5.49
C VAL A 161 3.16 -0.71 5.70
N CYS A 162 2.54 0.42 5.38
CA CYS A 162 1.12 0.66 5.56
C CYS A 162 0.41 0.59 4.21
N ILE A 163 -0.46 -0.42 4.03
CA ILE A 163 -1.23 -0.61 2.80
C ILE A 163 -2.65 -0.10 3.06
N GLY A 164 -3.12 0.85 2.26
CA GLY A 164 -4.46 1.43 2.43
C GLY A 164 -4.65 2.74 1.68
N GLY A 165 -5.66 3.50 2.07
CA GLY A 165 -6.05 4.78 1.49
C GLY A 165 -5.48 6.00 2.21
N ASP A 166 -6.00 7.18 1.88
CA ASP A 166 -5.55 8.48 2.39
C ASP A 166 -5.54 8.56 3.93
N GLY A 167 -6.60 8.10 4.59
CA GLY A 167 -6.66 8.08 6.06
C GLY A 167 -5.57 7.21 6.70
N THR A 168 -5.17 6.12 6.05
CA THR A 168 -4.06 5.27 6.49
C THR A 168 -2.75 6.02 6.40
N PHE A 169 -2.53 6.76 5.32
CA PHE A 169 -1.29 7.53 5.12
C PHE A 169 -1.20 8.74 6.02
N THR A 170 -2.30 9.45 6.23
CA THR A 170 -2.38 10.56 7.20
C THR A 170 -2.01 10.08 8.61
N GLY A 171 -2.53 8.91 9.02
CA GLY A 171 -2.17 8.29 10.29
C GLY A 171 -0.70 7.88 10.36
N ALA A 172 -0.17 7.27 9.30
CA ALA A 172 1.23 6.86 9.21
C ALA A 172 2.18 8.06 9.28
N LEU A 173 1.84 9.17 8.59
CA LEU A 173 2.63 10.40 8.60
C LEU A 173 2.73 10.98 10.01
N LYS A 174 1.59 11.19 10.68
CA LYS A 174 1.56 11.68 12.06
C LYS A 174 2.36 10.78 13.01
N PHE A 175 2.22 9.49 12.86
CA PHE A 175 2.94 8.51 13.67
C PHE A 175 4.46 8.59 13.45
N SER A 176 4.89 8.78 12.20
CA SER A 176 6.29 8.98 11.87
C SER A 176 6.85 10.30 12.41
N GLU A 177 6.08 11.38 12.32
CA GLU A 177 6.48 12.70 12.82
C GLU A 177 6.61 12.73 14.36
N GLU A 178 5.68 12.09 15.08
CA GLU A 178 5.65 12.05 16.54
C GLU A 178 6.76 11.18 17.13
N PHE A 179 7.01 10.00 16.54
CA PHE A 179 7.89 8.98 17.13
C PHE A 179 9.15 8.69 16.32
N GLY A 180 9.28 9.24 15.13
CA GLY A 180 10.44 9.04 14.28
C GLY A 180 10.55 7.63 13.67
N ILE A 181 9.48 6.81 13.74
CA ILE A 181 9.43 5.51 13.07
C ILE A 181 9.35 5.70 11.56
N LYS A 182 10.08 4.89 10.81
CA LYS A 182 10.06 4.97 9.35
C LYS A 182 8.78 4.32 8.81
N VAL A 183 8.10 5.00 7.88
CA VAL A 183 6.89 4.47 7.26
C VAL A 183 6.96 4.53 5.74
N ILE A 184 6.38 3.53 5.09
CA ILE A 184 6.17 3.49 3.64
C ILE A 184 4.69 3.23 3.41
N GLY A 185 4.04 4.09 2.61
CA GLY A 185 2.67 3.91 2.17
C GLY A 185 2.59 3.15 0.84
N VAL A 186 1.69 2.17 0.76
CA VAL A 186 1.34 1.47 -0.47
C VAL A 186 -0.13 1.74 -0.76
N PRO A 187 -0.46 2.43 -1.87
CA PRO A 187 -1.83 2.85 -2.16
C PRO A 187 -2.71 1.65 -2.53
N GLY A 188 -3.60 1.26 -1.63
CA GLY A 188 -4.55 0.16 -1.78
C GLY A 188 -5.95 0.63 -1.37
N THR A 189 -6.76 1.02 -2.34
CA THR A 189 -8.14 1.49 -2.19
C THR A 189 -8.87 1.36 -3.52
N ILE A 190 -10.18 1.22 -3.46
CA ILE A 190 -11.04 1.19 -4.65
C ILE A 190 -11.50 2.59 -5.09
N ASP A 191 -11.23 3.64 -4.30
CA ASP A 191 -11.73 5.00 -4.55
C ASP A 191 -10.85 5.76 -5.54
N ASN A 192 -9.61 5.35 -5.75
CA ASN A 192 -8.61 5.97 -6.62
C ASN A 192 -8.40 7.48 -6.37
N ASP A 193 -8.55 7.92 -5.12
CA ASP A 193 -8.58 9.32 -4.66
C ASP A 193 -7.28 9.80 -4.01
N ILE A 194 -6.21 9.02 -4.10
CA ILE A 194 -4.92 9.36 -3.47
C ILE A 194 -4.13 10.29 -4.38
N TYR A 195 -3.87 11.51 -3.90
CA TYR A 195 -3.05 12.48 -4.62
C TYR A 195 -1.65 11.93 -4.92
N GLY A 196 -1.24 12.04 -6.17
CA GLY A 196 0.11 11.69 -6.62
C GLY A 196 0.28 10.25 -7.09
N THR A 197 -0.78 9.44 -7.12
CA THR A 197 -0.80 8.16 -7.84
C THR A 197 -1.82 8.21 -8.98
N ASP A 198 -1.51 7.57 -10.09
CA ASP A 198 -2.42 7.50 -11.24
C ASP A 198 -3.48 6.42 -11.01
N PHE A 199 -3.07 5.29 -10.43
CA PHE A 199 -3.94 4.16 -10.08
C PHE A 199 -3.58 3.60 -8.72
N THR A 200 -4.62 3.31 -7.93
CA THR A 200 -4.49 2.60 -6.66
C THR A 200 -4.67 1.10 -6.86
N ILE A 201 -4.01 0.30 -6.02
CA ILE A 201 -4.19 -1.16 -6.00
C ILE A 201 -5.64 -1.46 -5.63
N GLY A 202 -6.34 -2.14 -6.53
CA GLY A 202 -7.72 -2.56 -6.33
C GLY A 202 -8.77 -1.81 -7.14
N TYR A 203 -8.52 -0.57 -7.53
CA TYR A 203 -9.50 0.26 -8.26
C TYR A 203 -9.95 -0.40 -9.57
N ASP A 204 -9.03 -0.77 -10.44
CA ASP A 204 -9.35 -1.36 -11.75
C ASP A 204 -10.09 -2.70 -11.62
N THR A 205 -9.66 -3.54 -10.67
CA THR A 205 -10.35 -4.81 -10.38
C THR A 205 -11.75 -4.59 -9.83
N ALA A 206 -11.95 -3.61 -8.94
CA ALA A 206 -13.27 -3.28 -8.41
C ALA A 206 -14.20 -2.78 -9.50
N LEU A 207 -13.69 -1.91 -10.40
CA LEU A 207 -14.44 -1.40 -11.54
C LEU A 207 -14.91 -2.53 -12.47
N ASN A 208 -14.02 -3.45 -12.84
CA ASN A 208 -14.37 -4.59 -13.69
C ASN A 208 -15.38 -5.53 -13.02
N THR A 209 -15.25 -5.75 -11.70
CA THR A 209 -16.21 -6.57 -10.94
C THR A 209 -17.60 -5.92 -10.91
N ALA A 210 -17.66 -4.60 -10.73
CA ALA A 210 -18.91 -3.86 -10.74
C ALA A 210 -19.59 -3.94 -12.11
N ILE A 211 -18.83 -3.75 -13.20
CA ILE A 211 -19.35 -3.85 -14.58
C ILE A 211 -19.90 -5.25 -14.85
N ASP A 212 -19.17 -6.31 -14.49
CA ASP A 212 -19.62 -7.70 -14.67
C ASP A 212 -20.92 -8.00 -13.90
N ALA A 213 -21.04 -7.48 -12.68
CA ALA A 213 -22.26 -7.60 -11.88
C ALA A 213 -23.46 -6.85 -12.51
N ILE A 214 -23.22 -5.63 -12.99
CA ILE A 214 -24.27 -4.80 -13.65
C ILE A 214 -24.75 -5.49 -14.93
N ASP A 215 -23.86 -6.04 -15.74
CA ASP A 215 -24.24 -6.75 -16.96
C ASP A 215 -25.15 -7.96 -16.68
N LYS A 216 -24.84 -8.73 -15.66
CA LYS A 216 -25.69 -9.87 -15.22
C LYS A 216 -27.06 -9.42 -14.71
N ILE A 217 -27.13 -8.31 -13.97
CA ILE A 217 -28.39 -7.74 -13.49
C ILE A 217 -29.23 -7.22 -14.65
N ARG A 218 -28.60 -6.59 -15.64
CA ARG A 218 -29.28 -6.02 -16.82
C ARG A 218 -30.06 -7.09 -17.60
N ASP A 219 -29.52 -8.29 -17.74
CA ASP A 219 -30.20 -9.37 -18.45
C ASP A 219 -31.54 -9.75 -17.76
N THR A 220 -31.48 -9.85 -16.43
CA THR A 220 -32.69 -10.12 -15.63
C THR A 220 -33.66 -8.92 -15.64
N ALA A 221 -33.17 -7.70 -15.56
CA ALA A 221 -34.00 -6.49 -15.63
C ALA A 221 -34.79 -6.43 -16.93
N THR A 222 -34.13 -6.70 -18.05
CA THR A 222 -34.76 -6.73 -19.36
C THR A 222 -35.82 -7.84 -19.48
N SER A 223 -35.50 -9.05 -19.00
CA SER A 223 -36.38 -10.21 -19.09
C SER A 223 -37.69 -10.06 -18.29
N HIS A 224 -37.66 -9.30 -17.21
CA HIS A 224 -38.80 -9.13 -16.29
C HIS A 224 -39.36 -7.71 -16.23
N SER A 225 -38.86 -6.80 -17.09
CA SER A 225 -39.28 -5.37 -17.08
C SER A 225 -39.13 -4.75 -15.67
N ARG A 226 -38.03 -5.06 -14.97
CA ARG A 226 -37.77 -4.59 -13.62
C ARG A 226 -36.73 -3.47 -13.61
N VAL A 227 -36.83 -2.62 -12.61
CA VAL A 227 -35.80 -1.60 -12.32
C VAL A 227 -34.99 -2.06 -11.13
N PHE A 228 -33.68 -1.99 -11.26
CA PHE A 228 -32.68 -2.29 -10.20
C PHE A 228 -31.86 -1.05 -9.91
N PHE A 229 -31.60 -0.83 -8.64
CA PHE A 229 -30.62 0.16 -8.19
C PHE A 229 -29.35 -0.57 -7.73
N VAL A 230 -28.20 -0.16 -8.23
CA VAL A 230 -26.90 -0.73 -7.88
C VAL A 230 -26.06 0.38 -7.27
N GLU A 231 -25.62 0.18 -6.03
CA GLU A 231 -24.68 1.06 -5.34
C GLU A 231 -23.30 0.41 -5.37
N VAL A 232 -22.28 1.17 -5.74
CA VAL A 232 -20.87 0.74 -5.84
C VAL A 232 -19.93 1.75 -5.19
#